data_f1e85f94e0fbb4ad1ca3117e4b28f017
#
_entry.id   f1e85f94e0fbb4ad1ca3117e4b28f017
#
_cell.length_a   1.000
_cell.length_b   1.000
_cell.length_c   1.000
_cell.angle_alpha   90.00
_cell.angle_beta   90.00
_cell.angle_gamma   90.00
#
_symmetry.space_group_name_H-M   'P 1'
#
loop_
_entity.id
_entity.type
_entity.pdbx_description
1 polymer ?
#
loop_
_entity_poly.entity_id
_entity_poly.type
_entity_poly.pdbx_seq_one_letter_code
_entity_poly.pdbx_strand_id
1 'polypeptide(L)'
;MEKDRARRPLFELDEVPQAAKIKVIGLGGGGGNAVSRMMAAQFTGVDFIVANTDMQALRASPAPVKIQLGAKLTQGLGAGSNPDVGRNAALEDPETITRLLEGADMVFITAGLGGGTGTGSAPVVASLAKDLGILTIAVVTKPFTFEGRRRMLQAEAGMDALRNVVDTLIAIPNQRLLSVVDRGTPLLEAFKVADTVLQQAVQGISDLILVPGLVNLDFADVRTIMSGMGMAMMGTGVGKGEHRALDAAQKAVASPLLDDTSIEGAKGILINFTGGADLSIHEVEEGARIVQEAAHEEANIIFGAVIDPSLGDEVRMTVIATGFSEKKTQTEPSGKVVDLPRAARQAPAAAPAGSTAPAWRRKYESRGDLDDPLAENDYDVPTFLRRSAD
;
A
#
# COMPACT_ATOMS: atom_id res chain seq x y z
N MET A 1 -33.34 25.15 58.94
CA MET A 1 -33.76 24.65 57.62
C MET A 1 -32.90 25.37 56.59
N GLU A 2 -31.74 24.86 56.37
CA GLU A 2 -30.77 25.36 55.37
C GLU A 2 -30.79 24.37 54.21
N LYS A 3 -31.39 24.80 53.10
CA LYS A 3 -31.60 23.99 51.92
C LYS A 3 -30.26 23.73 51.24
N ASP A 4 -29.92 22.47 51.14
CA ASP A 4 -28.94 21.86 50.26
C ASP A 4 -29.01 22.46 48.85
N ARG A 5 -28.12 23.41 48.56
CA ARG A 5 -27.84 23.83 47.17
C ARG A 5 -26.92 22.80 46.59
N ALA A 6 -27.50 21.77 45.96
CA ALA A 6 -26.78 20.88 45.07
C ALA A 6 -25.91 21.75 44.14
N ARG A 7 -24.58 21.63 44.27
CA ARG A 7 -23.63 22.28 43.35
C ARG A 7 -23.87 21.65 41.99
N ARG A 8 -24.50 22.40 41.08
CA ARG A 8 -24.48 22.03 39.66
C ARG A 8 -23.02 21.95 39.22
N PRO A 9 -22.62 20.94 38.48
CA PRO A 9 -21.28 20.90 37.93
C PRO A 9 -21.08 22.13 37.05
N LEU A 10 -19.93 22.79 37.18
CA LEU A 10 -19.59 24.04 36.50
C LEU A 10 -19.38 23.88 34.99
N PHE A 11 -19.34 22.65 34.50
CA PHE A 11 -19.17 22.30 33.11
C PHE A 11 -20.13 21.16 32.80
N GLU A 12 -21.08 21.35 31.90
CA GLU A 12 -21.68 20.29 31.12
C GLU A 12 -20.64 19.91 30.09
N LEU A 13 -20.10 18.68 30.15
CA LEU A 13 -19.36 18.10 29.05
C LEU A 13 -20.41 17.87 27.94
N ASP A 14 -20.49 18.81 27.01
CA ASP A 14 -21.22 18.61 25.78
C ASP A 14 -20.51 17.47 25.03
N GLU A 15 -21.22 16.36 24.88
CA GLU A 15 -20.91 15.16 24.11
C GLU A 15 -19.65 14.38 24.55
N VAL A 16 -19.87 13.11 24.86
CA VAL A 16 -18.81 12.11 24.99
C VAL A 16 -17.97 12.17 23.71
N PRO A 17 -16.64 12.38 23.79
CA PRO A 17 -15.81 12.41 22.58
C PRO A 17 -16.06 11.13 21.80
N GLN A 18 -16.60 11.27 20.59
CA GLN A 18 -16.86 10.12 19.74
C GLN A 18 -15.50 9.51 19.40
N ALA A 19 -15.31 8.22 19.73
CA ALA A 19 -14.14 7.48 19.29
C ALA A 19 -14.02 7.57 17.76
N ALA A 20 -12.80 7.67 17.24
CA ALA A 20 -12.56 7.73 15.80
C ALA A 20 -13.22 6.53 15.09
N LYS A 21 -13.95 6.80 14.03
CA LYS A 21 -14.63 5.77 13.22
C LYS A 21 -13.67 5.21 12.19
N ILE A 22 -13.24 3.98 12.42
CA ILE A 22 -12.28 3.28 11.57
C ILE A 22 -13.02 2.22 10.75
N LYS A 23 -12.82 2.24 9.43
CA LYS A 23 -13.35 1.20 8.53
C LYS A 23 -12.21 0.41 7.91
N VAL A 24 -12.42 -0.89 7.74
CA VAL A 24 -11.49 -1.81 7.07
C VAL A 24 -12.19 -2.40 5.87
N ILE A 25 -11.72 -2.10 4.67
CA ILE A 25 -12.27 -2.62 3.43
C ILE A 25 -11.31 -3.63 2.78
N GLY A 26 -11.75 -4.88 2.68
CA GLY A 26 -11.02 -5.96 2.02
C GLY A 26 -11.44 -6.09 0.56
N LEU A 27 -10.49 -5.91 -0.37
CA LEU A 27 -10.73 -5.90 -1.81
C LEU A 27 -10.21 -7.17 -2.49
N GLY A 28 -11.10 -7.83 -3.22
CA GLY A 28 -10.80 -9.08 -3.92
C GLY A 28 -10.58 -10.27 -2.96
N GLY A 29 -10.05 -11.37 -3.48
CA GLY A 29 -9.87 -12.60 -2.69
C GLY A 29 -8.91 -12.44 -1.52
N GLY A 30 -7.73 -11.87 -1.75
CA GLY A 30 -6.71 -11.67 -0.70
C GLY A 30 -7.20 -10.73 0.40
N GLY A 31 -7.78 -9.57 0.04
CA GLY A 31 -8.33 -8.64 1.01
C GLY A 31 -9.50 -9.22 1.80
N GLY A 32 -10.39 -9.98 1.14
CA GLY A 32 -11.50 -10.69 1.79
C GLY A 32 -11.02 -11.74 2.80
N ASN A 33 -9.93 -12.46 2.48
CA ASN A 33 -9.31 -13.43 3.41
C ASN A 33 -8.71 -12.73 4.63
N ALA A 34 -8.00 -11.62 4.41
CA ALA A 34 -7.42 -10.83 5.49
C ALA A 34 -8.51 -10.32 6.46
N VAL A 35 -9.61 -9.74 5.93
CA VAL A 35 -10.74 -9.30 6.76
C VAL A 35 -11.36 -10.47 7.51
N SER A 36 -11.57 -11.62 6.86
CA SER A 36 -12.13 -12.81 7.52
C SER A 36 -11.26 -13.27 8.69
N ARG A 37 -9.96 -13.12 8.56
CA ARG A 37 -9.00 -13.46 9.62
C ARG A 37 -9.01 -12.45 10.76
N MET A 38 -9.06 -11.14 10.45
CA MET A 38 -9.21 -10.08 11.46
C MET A 38 -10.45 -10.30 12.31
N MET A 39 -11.57 -10.67 11.69
CA MET A 39 -12.81 -10.99 12.40
C MET A 39 -12.68 -12.25 13.26
N ALA A 40 -12.02 -13.31 12.77
CA ALA A 40 -11.78 -14.53 13.53
C ALA A 40 -10.88 -14.29 14.75
N ALA A 41 -9.97 -13.31 14.69
CA ALA A 41 -9.14 -12.88 15.81
C ALA A 41 -9.86 -11.92 16.78
N GLN A 42 -11.18 -11.75 16.64
CA GLN A 42 -12.01 -10.89 17.50
C GLN A 42 -11.52 -9.42 17.54
N PHE A 43 -10.93 -8.94 16.46
CA PHE A 43 -10.54 -7.55 16.36
C PHE A 43 -11.79 -6.67 16.34
N THR A 44 -11.94 -5.81 17.36
CA THR A 44 -13.13 -5.02 17.64
C THR A 44 -12.88 -3.52 17.44
N GLY A 45 -13.96 -2.74 17.41
CA GLY A 45 -13.87 -1.28 17.32
C GLY A 45 -13.74 -0.74 15.88
N VAL A 46 -13.75 -1.61 14.86
CA VAL A 46 -13.72 -1.23 13.45
C VAL A 46 -14.89 -1.82 12.67
N ASP A 47 -15.31 -1.13 11.62
CA ASP A 47 -16.33 -1.61 10.69
C ASP A 47 -15.68 -2.39 9.54
N PHE A 48 -16.06 -3.65 9.38
CA PHE A 48 -15.54 -4.52 8.33
C PHE A 48 -16.42 -4.53 7.08
N ILE A 49 -15.80 -4.27 5.93
CA ILE A 49 -16.42 -4.28 4.60
C ILE A 49 -15.59 -5.22 3.71
N VAL A 50 -16.26 -6.05 2.91
CA VAL A 50 -15.59 -6.86 1.87
C VAL A 50 -16.21 -6.54 0.51
N ALA A 51 -15.37 -6.22 -0.47
CA ALA A 51 -15.79 -5.95 -1.83
C ALA A 51 -15.06 -6.89 -2.81
N ASN A 52 -15.82 -7.52 -3.70
CA ASN A 52 -15.27 -8.46 -4.68
C ASN A 52 -16.13 -8.50 -5.95
N THR A 53 -15.51 -8.88 -7.06
CA THR A 53 -16.20 -9.23 -8.31
C THR A 53 -16.67 -10.67 -8.35
N ASP A 54 -16.17 -11.52 -7.43
CA ASP A 54 -16.56 -12.93 -7.29
C ASP A 54 -17.63 -13.08 -6.22
N MET A 55 -18.82 -13.46 -6.65
CA MET A 55 -19.99 -13.66 -5.77
C MET A 55 -19.84 -14.86 -4.84
N GLN A 56 -19.10 -15.91 -5.24
CA GLN A 56 -18.88 -17.08 -4.39
C GLN A 56 -18.01 -16.72 -3.19
N ALA A 57 -16.93 -15.97 -3.44
CA ALA A 57 -16.05 -15.47 -2.39
C ALA A 57 -16.81 -14.52 -1.43
N LEU A 58 -17.69 -13.65 -1.94
CA LEU A 58 -18.53 -12.77 -1.11
C LEU A 58 -19.49 -13.54 -0.21
N ARG A 59 -20.13 -14.58 -0.75
CA ARG A 59 -21.07 -15.42 0.03
C ARG A 59 -20.37 -16.16 1.16
N ALA A 60 -19.15 -16.63 0.93
CA ALA A 60 -18.33 -17.35 1.91
C ALA A 60 -17.76 -16.44 3.01
N SER A 61 -17.64 -15.13 2.77
CA SER A 61 -17.09 -14.19 3.73
C SER A 61 -18.00 -14.02 4.97
N PRO A 62 -17.43 -13.96 6.19
CA PRO A 62 -18.18 -13.65 7.42
C PRO A 62 -18.46 -12.14 7.59
N ALA A 63 -17.92 -11.27 6.73
CA ALA A 63 -18.06 -9.83 6.87
C ALA A 63 -19.53 -9.37 6.91
N PRO A 64 -19.88 -8.43 7.80
CA PRO A 64 -21.25 -7.93 7.94
C PRO A 64 -21.69 -7.11 6.72
N VAL A 65 -20.75 -6.38 6.11
CA VAL A 65 -21.01 -5.57 4.91
C VAL A 65 -20.27 -6.16 3.72
N LYS A 66 -21.00 -6.44 2.65
CA LYS A 66 -20.47 -7.08 1.43
C LYS A 66 -20.91 -6.29 0.21
N ILE A 67 -19.97 -6.01 -0.68
CA ILE A 67 -20.23 -5.29 -1.94
C ILE A 67 -19.82 -6.16 -3.11
N GLN A 68 -20.74 -6.39 -4.04
CA GLN A 68 -20.39 -6.94 -5.33
C GLN A 68 -19.96 -5.81 -6.26
N LEU A 69 -18.71 -5.84 -6.69
CA LEU A 69 -18.18 -4.90 -7.68
C LEU A 69 -18.47 -5.41 -9.09
N GLY A 70 -18.88 -4.50 -9.99
CA GLY A 70 -19.05 -4.81 -11.40
C GLY A 70 -20.12 -5.88 -11.65
N ALA A 71 -21.27 -5.76 -11.04
CA ALA A 71 -22.35 -6.75 -11.15
C ALA A 71 -22.76 -7.01 -12.61
N LYS A 72 -22.79 -5.97 -13.45
CA LYS A 72 -23.09 -6.07 -14.87
C LYS A 72 -21.87 -6.54 -15.66
N LEU A 73 -20.69 -5.99 -15.35
CA LEU A 73 -19.46 -6.28 -16.09
C LEU A 73 -18.97 -7.71 -15.90
N THR A 74 -18.97 -8.22 -14.66
CA THR A 74 -18.37 -9.52 -14.33
C THR A 74 -19.40 -10.63 -14.08
N GLN A 75 -20.68 -10.27 -13.88
CA GLN A 75 -21.77 -11.19 -13.58
C GLN A 75 -21.46 -12.11 -12.39
N GLY A 76 -20.62 -11.67 -11.45
CA GLY A 76 -20.21 -12.44 -10.28
C GLY A 76 -19.14 -13.50 -10.51
N LEU A 77 -18.54 -13.56 -11.71
CA LEU A 77 -17.54 -14.57 -12.09
C LEU A 77 -16.09 -14.14 -11.81
N GLY A 78 -15.89 -12.95 -11.24
CA GLY A 78 -14.57 -12.43 -10.96
C GLY A 78 -13.96 -11.61 -12.11
N ALA A 79 -12.77 -11.06 -11.89
CA ALA A 79 -12.08 -10.18 -12.85
C ALA A 79 -11.07 -10.92 -13.76
N GLY A 80 -10.96 -12.26 -13.69
CA GLY A 80 -10.08 -13.06 -14.56
C GLY A 80 -8.59 -12.67 -14.48
N SER A 81 -8.11 -12.25 -13.31
CA SER A 81 -6.74 -11.72 -13.11
C SER A 81 -6.38 -10.51 -13.97
N ASN A 82 -7.38 -9.76 -14.43
CA ASN A 82 -7.20 -8.52 -15.20
C ASN A 82 -7.51 -7.29 -14.31
N PRO A 83 -6.50 -6.45 -13.97
CA PRO A 83 -6.71 -5.25 -13.15
C PRO A 83 -7.64 -4.22 -13.79
N ASP A 84 -7.66 -4.08 -15.11
CA ASP A 84 -8.56 -3.15 -15.80
C ASP A 84 -10.03 -3.54 -15.60
N VAL A 85 -10.33 -4.85 -15.62
CA VAL A 85 -11.67 -5.35 -15.28
C VAL A 85 -12.02 -5.02 -13.83
N GLY A 86 -11.06 -5.23 -12.90
CA GLY A 86 -11.25 -4.89 -11.49
C GLY A 86 -11.50 -3.39 -11.26
N ARG A 87 -10.76 -2.54 -11.97
CA ARG A 87 -10.93 -1.07 -11.95
C ARG A 87 -12.30 -0.66 -12.47
N ASN A 88 -12.67 -1.15 -13.66
CA ASN A 88 -13.96 -0.82 -14.26
C ASN A 88 -15.13 -1.35 -13.44
N ALA A 89 -14.97 -2.50 -12.78
CA ALA A 89 -15.95 -3.05 -11.86
C ALA A 89 -16.19 -2.14 -10.63
N ALA A 90 -15.14 -1.51 -10.09
CA ALA A 90 -15.28 -0.54 -9.01
C ALA A 90 -15.91 0.78 -9.49
N LEU A 91 -15.66 1.18 -10.75
CA LEU A 91 -16.23 2.37 -11.36
C LEU A 91 -17.68 2.19 -11.82
N GLU A 92 -18.25 0.98 -11.77
CA GLU A 92 -19.65 0.73 -12.16
C GLU A 92 -20.65 1.32 -11.15
N ASP A 93 -20.30 1.32 -9.85
CA ASP A 93 -21.16 1.85 -8.79
C ASP A 93 -20.35 2.59 -7.71
N PRO A 94 -19.76 3.75 -8.02
CA PRO A 94 -18.97 4.52 -7.09
C PRO A 94 -19.81 5.11 -5.95
N GLU A 95 -21.10 5.38 -6.18
CA GLU A 95 -22.00 5.95 -5.18
C GLU A 95 -22.24 4.99 -4.00
N THR A 96 -22.33 3.69 -4.28
CA THR A 96 -22.48 2.68 -3.20
C THR A 96 -21.20 2.61 -2.37
N ILE A 97 -20.02 2.67 -3.00
CA ILE A 97 -18.74 2.67 -2.29
C ILE A 97 -18.62 3.94 -1.43
N THR A 98 -18.89 5.11 -2.01
CA THR A 98 -18.85 6.40 -1.31
C THR A 98 -19.74 6.40 -0.07
N ARG A 99 -21.01 5.99 -0.21
CA ARG A 99 -21.99 5.92 0.91
C ARG A 99 -21.52 5.01 2.05
N LEU A 100 -20.81 3.92 1.74
CA LEU A 100 -20.27 3.02 2.76
C LEU A 100 -19.02 3.58 3.44
N LEU A 101 -18.29 4.48 2.79
CA LEU A 101 -17.13 5.15 3.36
C LEU A 101 -17.53 6.40 4.17
N GLU A 102 -18.66 7.02 3.88
CA GLU A 102 -19.14 8.23 4.56
C GLU A 102 -19.11 8.09 6.09
N GLY A 103 -18.71 9.17 6.75
CA GLY A 103 -18.65 9.26 8.21
C GLY A 103 -17.50 8.51 8.86
N ALA A 104 -16.56 7.94 8.08
CA ALA A 104 -15.32 7.39 8.61
C ALA A 104 -14.27 8.50 8.77
N ASP A 105 -13.48 8.43 9.85
CA ASP A 105 -12.31 9.29 10.07
C ASP A 105 -11.07 8.68 9.41
N MET A 106 -11.01 7.33 9.35
CA MET A 106 -9.93 6.56 8.76
C MET A 106 -10.46 5.34 8.01
N VAL A 107 -9.82 4.99 6.90
CA VAL A 107 -10.08 3.75 6.18
C VAL A 107 -8.79 2.99 5.91
N PHE A 108 -8.80 1.71 6.27
CA PHE A 108 -7.79 0.75 5.84
C PHE A 108 -8.28 0.02 4.60
N ILE A 109 -7.49 0.06 3.53
CA ILE A 109 -7.73 -0.69 2.31
C ILE A 109 -6.77 -1.87 2.28
N THR A 110 -7.30 -3.09 2.41
CA THR A 110 -6.47 -4.30 2.34
C THR A 110 -6.73 -5.08 1.07
N ALA A 111 -5.64 -5.45 0.38
CA ALA A 111 -5.72 -6.21 -0.86
C ALA A 111 -4.45 -7.03 -1.11
N GLY A 112 -4.61 -8.20 -1.74
CA GLY A 112 -3.49 -8.90 -2.37
C GLY A 112 -3.31 -8.38 -3.79
N LEU A 113 -2.15 -7.78 -4.06
CA LEU A 113 -1.84 -7.24 -5.39
C LEU A 113 -1.38 -8.34 -6.37
N GLY A 114 -1.46 -8.04 -7.65
CA GLY A 114 -1.12 -8.96 -8.75
C GLY A 114 -2.30 -9.77 -9.29
N GLY A 115 -3.48 -9.69 -8.64
CA GLY A 115 -4.74 -10.22 -9.16
C GLY A 115 -5.51 -9.15 -9.94
N GLY A 116 -6.75 -9.47 -10.33
CA GLY A 116 -7.61 -8.52 -11.05
C GLY A 116 -8.34 -7.57 -10.12
N THR A 117 -9.21 -8.10 -9.26
CA THR A 117 -10.11 -7.30 -8.43
C THR A 117 -9.36 -6.39 -7.45
N GLY A 118 -8.52 -6.96 -6.56
CA GLY A 118 -7.81 -6.17 -5.55
C GLY A 118 -6.90 -5.11 -6.17
N THR A 119 -6.11 -5.49 -7.17
CA THR A 119 -5.16 -4.59 -7.85
C THR A 119 -5.86 -3.43 -8.56
N GLY A 120 -6.98 -3.72 -9.24
CA GLY A 120 -7.70 -2.72 -10.03
C GLY A 120 -8.62 -1.84 -9.21
N SER A 121 -9.35 -2.42 -8.23
CA SER A 121 -10.34 -1.67 -7.45
C SER A 121 -9.74 -0.84 -6.32
N ALA A 122 -8.59 -1.24 -5.76
CA ALA A 122 -8.02 -0.55 -4.60
C ALA A 122 -7.69 0.93 -4.86
N PRO A 123 -7.07 1.32 -6.00
CA PRO A 123 -6.85 2.74 -6.30
C PRO A 123 -8.14 3.54 -6.47
N VAL A 124 -9.21 2.92 -6.98
CA VAL A 124 -10.52 3.59 -7.14
C VAL A 124 -11.14 3.86 -5.79
N VAL A 125 -11.20 2.84 -4.92
CA VAL A 125 -11.72 2.99 -3.55
C VAL A 125 -10.91 4.01 -2.75
N ALA A 126 -9.58 3.99 -2.89
CA ALA A 126 -8.71 4.94 -2.24
C ALA A 126 -8.97 6.39 -2.69
N SER A 127 -9.17 6.61 -4.00
CA SER A 127 -9.51 7.93 -4.53
C SER A 127 -10.83 8.45 -3.95
N LEU A 128 -11.86 7.60 -3.90
CA LEU A 128 -13.15 7.97 -3.32
C LEU A 128 -13.06 8.30 -1.83
N ALA A 129 -12.25 7.55 -1.07
CA ALA A 129 -12.00 7.84 0.35
C ALA A 129 -11.27 9.18 0.54
N LYS A 130 -10.26 9.45 -0.30
CA LYS A 130 -9.52 10.71 -0.26
C LYS A 130 -10.39 11.91 -0.62
N ASP A 131 -11.28 11.77 -1.60
CA ASP A 131 -12.23 12.82 -2.00
C ASP A 131 -13.20 13.18 -0.86
N LEU A 132 -13.49 12.23 0.04
CA LEU A 132 -14.25 12.44 1.27
C LEU A 132 -13.42 13.04 2.42
N GLY A 133 -12.11 13.25 2.25
CA GLY A 133 -11.21 13.76 3.31
C GLY A 133 -10.87 12.74 4.39
N ILE A 134 -11.11 11.45 4.14
CA ILE A 134 -10.85 10.35 5.07
C ILE A 134 -9.36 9.99 5.02
N LEU A 135 -8.72 9.83 6.19
CA LEU A 135 -7.34 9.33 6.25
C LEU A 135 -7.27 7.92 5.66
N THR A 136 -6.56 7.77 4.54
CA THR A 136 -6.57 6.55 3.73
C THR A 136 -5.24 5.83 3.82
N ILE A 137 -5.24 4.64 4.42
CA ILE A 137 -4.07 3.78 4.57
C ILE A 137 -4.29 2.49 3.79
N ALA A 138 -3.42 2.21 2.81
CA ALA A 138 -3.44 0.93 2.12
C ALA A 138 -2.44 -0.04 2.75
N VAL A 139 -2.90 -1.24 3.09
CA VAL A 139 -2.06 -2.34 3.60
C VAL A 139 -2.21 -3.51 2.64
N VAL A 140 -1.18 -3.73 1.83
CA VAL A 140 -1.28 -4.64 0.68
C VAL A 140 -0.12 -5.64 0.65
N THR A 141 -0.36 -6.80 0.04
CA THR A 141 0.69 -7.81 -0.15
C THR A 141 1.15 -7.86 -1.60
N LYS A 142 2.47 -8.02 -1.81
CA LYS A 142 3.07 -8.37 -3.10
C LYS A 142 3.11 -9.89 -3.25
N PRO A 143 2.85 -10.45 -4.44
CA PRO A 143 2.82 -11.89 -4.64
C PRO A 143 4.17 -12.56 -4.38
N PHE A 144 4.16 -13.87 -4.13
CA PHE A 144 5.36 -14.69 -4.12
C PHE A 144 5.97 -14.79 -5.53
N THR A 145 7.28 -15.01 -5.63
CA THR A 145 7.95 -15.15 -6.93
C THR A 145 7.43 -16.35 -7.75
N PHE A 146 7.02 -17.44 -7.09
CA PHE A 146 6.46 -18.61 -7.77
C PHE A 146 5.08 -18.36 -8.40
N GLU A 147 4.36 -17.28 -8.00
CA GLU A 147 3.09 -16.90 -8.62
C GLU A 147 3.26 -16.33 -10.04
N GLY A 148 4.49 -16.03 -10.44
CA GLY A 148 4.88 -15.71 -11.78
C GLY A 148 5.10 -14.22 -12.05
N ARG A 149 5.96 -13.96 -13.06
CA ARG A 149 6.39 -12.60 -13.42
C ARG A 149 5.25 -11.66 -13.80
N ARG A 150 4.24 -12.15 -14.52
CA ARG A 150 3.08 -11.35 -14.93
C ARG A 150 2.36 -10.79 -13.71
N ARG A 151 2.17 -11.62 -12.68
CA ARG A 151 1.47 -11.25 -11.45
C ARG A 151 2.27 -10.23 -10.66
N MET A 152 3.60 -10.35 -10.64
CA MET A 152 4.49 -9.36 -10.02
C MET A 152 4.41 -8.00 -10.72
N LEU A 153 4.47 -7.95 -12.06
CA LEU A 153 4.35 -6.70 -12.82
C LEU A 153 2.99 -6.01 -12.60
N GLN A 154 1.91 -6.79 -12.53
CA GLN A 154 0.59 -6.25 -12.21
C GLN A 154 0.54 -5.69 -10.77
N ALA A 155 1.21 -6.34 -9.81
CA ALA A 155 1.29 -5.87 -8.44
C ALA A 155 2.07 -4.55 -8.35
N GLU A 156 3.18 -4.43 -9.05
CA GLU A 156 3.99 -3.20 -9.11
C GLU A 156 3.19 -2.04 -9.69
N ALA A 157 2.55 -2.25 -10.82
CA ALA A 157 1.68 -1.23 -11.44
C ALA A 157 0.51 -0.81 -10.52
N GLY A 158 -0.11 -1.79 -9.82
CA GLY A 158 -1.16 -1.51 -8.85
C GLY A 158 -0.66 -0.74 -7.62
N MET A 159 0.55 -1.04 -7.18
CA MET A 159 1.20 -0.35 -6.07
C MET A 159 1.53 1.11 -6.42
N ASP A 160 2.06 1.36 -7.63
CA ASP A 160 2.33 2.71 -8.13
C ASP A 160 1.03 3.53 -8.25
N ALA A 161 -0.05 2.90 -8.73
CA ALA A 161 -1.35 3.56 -8.80
C ALA A 161 -1.91 3.90 -7.40
N LEU A 162 -1.79 2.99 -6.42
CA LEU A 162 -2.18 3.22 -5.03
C LEU A 162 -1.38 4.33 -4.36
N ARG A 163 -0.06 4.34 -4.54
CA ARG A 163 0.85 5.31 -3.95
C ARG A 163 0.47 6.76 -4.25
N ASN A 164 -0.10 7.01 -5.42
CA ASN A 164 -0.49 8.34 -5.84
C ASN A 164 -1.81 8.84 -5.21
N VAL A 165 -2.60 7.93 -4.64
CA VAL A 165 -3.96 8.25 -4.17
C VAL A 165 -4.16 8.03 -2.66
N VAL A 166 -3.31 7.23 -1.99
CA VAL A 166 -3.40 7.01 -0.54
C VAL A 166 -2.51 7.99 0.23
N ASP A 167 -2.79 8.19 1.50
CA ASP A 167 -1.92 8.93 2.42
C ASP A 167 -0.69 8.11 2.79
N THR A 168 -0.89 6.84 3.11
CA THR A 168 0.19 5.91 3.46
C THR A 168 -0.05 4.56 2.80
N LEU A 169 1.01 3.98 2.23
CA LEU A 169 1.00 2.66 1.60
C LEU A 169 1.99 1.74 2.31
N ILE A 170 1.47 0.74 3.02
CA ILE A 170 2.25 -0.34 3.64
C ILE A 170 2.23 -1.53 2.67
N ALA A 171 3.38 -1.84 2.08
CA ALA A 171 3.52 -2.96 1.15
C ALA A 171 4.29 -4.11 1.82
N ILE A 172 3.67 -5.29 1.87
CA ILE A 172 4.22 -6.50 2.48
C ILE A 172 4.67 -7.45 1.38
N PRO A 173 5.99 -7.64 1.16
CA PRO A 173 6.47 -8.60 0.17
C PRO A 173 6.31 -10.02 0.70
N ASN A 174 5.37 -10.82 0.14
CA ASN A 174 5.16 -12.20 0.57
C ASN A 174 6.45 -13.04 0.48
N GLN A 175 7.33 -12.72 -0.46
CA GLN A 175 8.60 -13.42 -0.63
C GLN A 175 9.48 -13.33 0.64
N ARG A 176 9.44 -12.22 1.36
CA ARG A 176 10.20 -12.03 2.62
C ARG A 176 9.66 -12.90 3.75
N LEU A 177 8.38 -13.27 3.71
CA LEU A 177 7.78 -14.16 4.71
C LEU A 177 8.35 -15.59 4.66
N LEU A 178 8.93 -16.00 3.52
CA LEU A 178 9.58 -17.30 3.41
C LEU A 178 10.82 -17.44 4.29
N SER A 179 11.42 -16.33 4.73
CA SER A 179 12.53 -16.36 5.67
C SER A 179 12.11 -16.59 7.12
N VAL A 180 10.83 -16.39 7.44
CA VAL A 180 10.26 -16.53 8.79
C VAL A 180 9.47 -17.83 8.97
N VAL A 181 9.19 -18.56 7.87
CA VAL A 181 8.48 -19.83 7.92
C VAL A 181 9.43 -21.01 7.67
N ASP A 182 9.13 -22.16 8.28
CA ASP A 182 9.92 -23.37 8.10
C ASP A 182 9.79 -23.90 6.68
N ARG A 183 10.85 -24.60 6.18
CA ARG A 183 10.86 -25.20 4.84
C ARG A 183 9.75 -26.24 4.61
N GLY A 184 9.22 -26.82 5.67
CA GLY A 184 8.12 -27.79 5.63
C GLY A 184 6.74 -27.17 5.72
N THR A 185 6.61 -25.83 5.80
CA THR A 185 5.32 -25.16 5.98
C THR A 185 4.41 -25.39 4.77
N PRO A 186 3.19 -25.91 4.97
CA PRO A 186 2.21 -26.09 3.89
C PRO A 186 1.88 -24.73 3.21
N LEU A 187 1.60 -24.79 1.90
CA LEU A 187 1.27 -23.57 1.12
C LEU A 187 0.14 -22.75 1.74
N LEU A 188 -0.90 -23.41 2.25
CA LEU A 188 -2.02 -22.74 2.92
C LEU A 188 -1.56 -21.96 4.14
N GLU A 189 -0.62 -22.49 4.93
CA GLU A 189 -0.08 -21.80 6.10
C GLU A 189 0.79 -20.60 5.71
N ALA A 190 1.56 -20.68 4.62
CA ALA A 190 2.33 -19.55 4.11
C ALA A 190 1.41 -18.35 3.73
N PHE A 191 0.26 -18.60 3.10
CA PHE A 191 -0.73 -17.56 2.84
C PHE A 191 -1.40 -17.06 4.14
N LYS A 192 -1.61 -17.95 5.10
CA LYS A 192 -2.12 -17.53 6.41
C LYS A 192 -1.15 -16.59 7.13
N VAL A 193 0.15 -16.80 7.02
CA VAL A 193 1.16 -15.88 7.59
C VAL A 193 1.04 -14.51 6.94
N ALA A 194 0.90 -14.42 5.60
CA ALA A 194 0.70 -13.15 4.91
C ALA A 194 -0.56 -12.40 5.41
N ASP A 195 -1.69 -13.12 5.56
CA ASP A 195 -2.92 -12.54 6.09
C ASP A 195 -2.76 -12.08 7.56
N THR A 196 -1.98 -12.82 8.37
CA THR A 196 -1.69 -12.45 9.77
C THR A 196 -0.86 -11.18 9.84
N VAL A 197 0.10 -10.99 8.94
CA VAL A 197 0.89 -9.76 8.87
C VAL A 197 0.02 -8.56 8.45
N LEU A 198 -0.91 -8.75 7.49
CA LEU A 198 -1.90 -7.71 7.16
C LEU A 198 -2.75 -7.34 8.38
N GLN A 199 -3.20 -8.34 9.14
CA GLN A 199 -3.94 -8.12 10.39
C GLN A 199 -3.10 -7.33 11.40
N GLN A 200 -1.85 -7.74 11.66
CA GLN A 200 -0.96 -7.08 12.60
C GLN A 200 -0.71 -5.60 12.24
N ALA A 201 -0.59 -5.30 10.94
CA ALA A 201 -0.44 -3.93 10.46
C ALA A 201 -1.66 -3.07 10.78
N VAL A 202 -2.86 -3.56 10.45
CA VAL A 202 -4.11 -2.84 10.73
C VAL A 202 -4.33 -2.73 12.23
N GLN A 203 -4.14 -3.82 12.97
CA GLN A 203 -4.33 -3.88 14.42
C GLN A 203 -3.35 -2.96 15.15
N GLY A 204 -2.06 -2.98 14.79
CA GLY A 204 -1.04 -2.17 15.44
C GLY A 204 -1.29 -0.66 15.37
N ILE A 205 -1.99 -0.19 14.32
CA ILE A 205 -2.40 1.23 14.21
C ILE A 205 -3.73 1.47 14.93
N SER A 206 -4.70 0.59 14.74
CA SER A 206 -6.04 0.77 15.28
C SER A 206 -6.08 0.68 16.80
N ASP A 207 -5.31 -0.24 17.40
CA ASP A 207 -5.26 -0.43 18.85
C ASP A 207 -4.78 0.83 19.56
N LEU A 208 -3.84 1.57 18.97
CA LEU A 208 -3.34 2.85 19.53
C LEU A 208 -4.42 3.94 19.64
N ILE A 209 -5.44 3.86 18.78
CA ILE A 209 -6.52 4.85 18.70
C ILE A 209 -7.73 4.38 19.51
N LEU A 210 -8.07 3.08 19.40
CA LEU A 210 -9.36 2.55 19.89
C LEU A 210 -9.27 1.94 21.29
N VAL A 211 -8.12 1.36 21.64
CA VAL A 211 -7.97 0.63 22.90
C VAL A 211 -7.42 1.58 23.95
N PRO A 212 -8.15 1.82 25.06
CA PRO A 212 -7.59 2.58 26.19
C PRO A 212 -6.35 1.87 26.75
N GLY A 213 -5.19 2.45 26.58
CA GLY A 213 -3.90 1.91 27.05
C GLY A 213 -3.30 2.76 28.17
N LEU A 214 -2.06 2.44 28.55
CA LEU A 214 -1.28 3.25 29.50
C LEU A 214 -0.85 4.59 28.89
N VAL A 215 -0.55 4.57 27.58
CA VAL A 215 -0.24 5.76 26.77
C VAL A 215 -1.10 5.69 25.53
N ASN A 216 -2.12 6.54 25.47
CA ASN A 216 -3.01 6.65 24.33
C ASN A 216 -2.52 7.75 23.41
N LEU A 217 -2.61 7.47 22.11
CA LEU A 217 -2.46 8.47 21.07
C LEU A 217 -3.82 9.02 20.68
N ASP A 218 -3.92 10.32 20.49
CA ASP A 218 -5.09 10.86 19.86
C ASP A 218 -5.04 10.62 18.33
N PHE A 219 -6.21 10.69 17.70
CA PHE A 219 -6.31 10.46 16.25
C PHE A 219 -5.53 11.51 15.45
N ALA A 220 -5.37 12.72 15.98
CA ALA A 220 -4.64 13.80 15.31
C ALA A 220 -3.14 13.51 15.21
N ASP A 221 -2.54 12.88 16.23
CA ASP A 221 -1.14 12.45 16.21
C ASP A 221 -0.90 11.40 15.14
N VAL A 222 -1.76 10.36 15.09
CA VAL A 222 -1.68 9.33 14.06
C VAL A 222 -1.87 9.93 12.67
N ARG A 223 -2.82 10.85 12.51
CA ARG A 223 -3.03 11.56 11.24
C ARG A 223 -1.80 12.32 10.80
N THR A 224 -1.09 12.99 11.73
CA THR A 224 0.12 13.76 11.42
C THR A 224 1.25 12.87 10.87
N ILE A 225 1.44 11.67 11.42
CA ILE A 225 2.48 10.73 10.96
C ILE A 225 2.08 9.96 9.70
N MET A 226 0.78 9.81 9.43
CA MET A 226 0.31 8.96 8.33
C MET A 226 -0.15 9.74 7.11
N SER A 227 -0.52 11.03 7.26
CA SER A 227 -1.06 11.81 6.14
C SER A 227 0.01 12.23 5.16
N GLY A 228 -0.13 11.84 3.89
CA GLY A 228 0.77 12.23 2.80
C GLY A 228 2.18 11.67 2.87
N MET A 229 2.41 10.64 3.69
CA MET A 229 3.76 10.06 3.90
C MET A 229 4.19 9.08 2.82
N GLY A 230 3.29 8.64 1.93
CA GLY A 230 3.60 7.74 0.82
C GLY A 230 3.94 6.33 1.29
N MET A 231 5.11 5.81 0.88
CA MET A 231 5.52 4.46 1.27
C MET A 231 5.84 4.38 2.77
N ALA A 232 5.34 3.32 3.39
CA ALA A 232 5.65 2.96 4.76
C ALA A 232 6.12 1.50 4.85
N MET A 233 6.94 1.22 5.83
CA MET A 233 7.43 -0.12 6.13
C MET A 233 7.05 -0.50 7.55
N MET A 234 6.89 -1.80 7.78
CA MET A 234 6.48 -2.32 9.06
C MET A 234 7.42 -3.43 9.51
N GLY A 235 7.80 -3.39 10.78
CA GLY A 235 8.46 -4.48 11.47
C GLY A 235 7.66 -4.94 12.68
N THR A 236 7.64 -6.23 12.93
CA THR A 236 7.01 -6.81 14.12
C THR A 236 7.98 -7.72 14.84
N GLY A 237 7.96 -7.67 16.16
CA GLY A 237 8.75 -8.54 17.01
C GLY A 237 7.96 -9.02 18.22
N VAL A 238 8.30 -10.20 18.69
CA VAL A 238 7.70 -10.82 19.86
C VAL A 238 8.82 -11.28 20.79
N GLY A 239 8.75 -10.90 22.06
CA GLY A 239 9.67 -11.31 23.11
C GLY A 239 8.95 -11.94 24.28
N LYS A 240 9.68 -12.79 25.03
CA LYS A 240 9.19 -13.49 26.23
C LYS A 240 10.24 -13.48 27.31
N GLY A 241 9.81 -13.50 28.57
CA GLY A 241 10.70 -13.59 29.74
C GLY A 241 11.28 -12.24 30.18
N GLU A 242 12.45 -12.25 30.80
CA GLU A 242 13.04 -11.12 31.55
C GLU A 242 13.41 -9.92 30.62
N HIS A 243 13.82 -10.20 29.37
CA HIS A 243 14.19 -9.16 28.39
C HIS A 243 13.20 -9.06 27.22
N ARG A 244 11.94 -9.39 27.47
CA ARG A 244 10.90 -9.52 26.44
C ARG A 244 10.71 -8.28 25.56
N ALA A 245 10.77 -7.08 26.11
CA ALA A 245 10.62 -5.85 25.35
C ALA A 245 11.85 -5.55 24.48
N LEU A 246 13.05 -5.79 25.01
CA LEU A 246 14.30 -5.66 24.26
C LEU A 246 14.35 -6.64 23.10
N ASP A 247 14.02 -7.92 23.33
CA ASP A 247 13.96 -8.96 22.31
C ASP A 247 12.91 -8.64 21.23
N ALA A 248 11.74 -8.14 21.64
CA ALA A 248 10.70 -7.72 20.72
C ALA A 248 11.16 -6.55 19.85
N ALA A 249 11.83 -5.55 20.43
CA ALA A 249 12.35 -4.40 19.69
C ALA A 249 13.44 -4.79 18.69
N GLN A 250 14.39 -5.61 19.11
CA GLN A 250 15.45 -6.10 18.20
C GLN A 250 14.88 -6.88 17.02
N LYS A 251 13.90 -7.77 17.28
CA LYS A 251 13.21 -8.53 16.22
C LYS A 251 12.38 -7.63 15.31
N ALA A 252 11.74 -6.59 15.85
CA ALA A 252 10.95 -5.65 15.07
C ALA A 252 11.84 -4.84 14.13
N VAL A 253 12.98 -4.30 14.61
CA VAL A 253 13.94 -3.54 13.80
C VAL A 253 14.66 -4.44 12.79
N ALA A 254 14.99 -5.67 13.16
CA ALA A 254 15.62 -6.66 12.28
C ALA A 254 14.60 -7.45 11.42
N SER A 255 13.34 -7.04 11.41
CA SER A 255 12.29 -7.75 10.67
C SER A 255 12.59 -7.78 9.17
N PRO A 256 12.51 -8.95 8.51
CA PRO A 256 12.70 -9.04 7.05
C PRO A 256 11.62 -8.31 6.25
N LEU A 257 10.57 -7.83 6.90
CA LEU A 257 9.51 -7.03 6.30
C LEU A 257 9.91 -5.55 6.14
N LEU A 258 10.89 -5.08 6.91
CA LEU A 258 11.60 -3.85 6.67
C LEU A 258 12.56 -4.14 5.50
N ASP A 259 12.25 -3.65 4.32
CA ASP A 259 13.03 -3.87 3.08
C ASP A 259 14.51 -3.42 3.29
N ASP A 260 15.38 -3.56 2.28
CA ASP A 260 16.82 -3.19 2.31
C ASP A 260 17.09 -1.71 2.68
N THR A 261 16.08 -0.92 2.97
CA THR A 261 16.15 0.44 3.50
C THR A 261 16.12 0.39 5.02
N SER A 262 17.20 0.82 5.65
CA SER A 262 17.25 1.00 7.10
C SER A 262 16.16 1.99 7.57
N ILE A 263 15.67 1.83 8.79
CA ILE A 263 14.74 2.79 9.45
C ILE A 263 15.32 4.23 9.47
N GLU A 264 16.64 4.37 9.30
CA GLU A 264 17.36 5.65 9.26
C GLU A 264 16.81 6.70 8.27
N GLY A 265 16.10 6.27 7.22
CA GLY A 265 15.51 7.20 6.24
C GLY A 265 14.09 7.66 6.56
N ALA A 266 13.49 7.15 7.63
CA ALA A 266 12.11 7.47 7.99
C ALA A 266 12.00 8.83 8.67
N LYS A 267 10.99 9.62 8.28
CA LYS A 267 10.66 10.91 8.92
C LYS A 267 9.65 10.77 10.04
N GLY A 268 8.82 9.73 10.01
CA GLY A 268 7.85 9.42 11.04
C GLY A 268 7.95 7.95 11.44
N ILE A 269 7.90 7.69 12.73
CA ILE A 269 7.93 6.33 13.27
C ILE A 269 6.81 6.19 14.29
N LEU A 270 5.98 5.17 14.09
CA LEU A 270 4.94 4.79 15.03
C LEU A 270 5.36 3.49 15.69
N ILE A 271 5.38 3.48 17.02
CA ILE A 271 5.75 2.32 17.84
C ILE A 271 4.53 1.91 18.66
N ASN A 272 4.12 0.66 18.54
CA ASN A 272 3.09 0.07 19.38
C ASN A 272 3.67 -1.06 20.21
N PHE A 273 3.60 -0.91 21.54
CA PHE A 273 3.86 -1.99 22.50
C PHE A 273 2.53 -2.61 22.91
N THR A 274 2.43 -3.93 22.87
CA THR A 274 1.30 -4.67 23.42
C THR A 274 1.85 -5.71 24.38
N GLY A 275 1.44 -5.66 25.64
CA GLY A 275 1.93 -6.57 26.67
C GLY A 275 0.88 -6.86 27.74
N GLY A 276 1.21 -7.76 28.68
CA GLY A 276 0.37 -8.06 29.83
C GLY A 276 0.24 -6.89 30.81
N ALA A 277 -0.58 -7.05 31.83
CA ALA A 277 -0.79 -6.02 32.87
C ALA A 277 0.45 -5.69 33.70
N ASP A 278 1.50 -6.49 33.56
CA ASP A 278 2.79 -6.39 34.24
C ASP A 278 3.85 -5.63 33.41
N LEU A 279 3.48 -5.12 32.23
CA LEU A 279 4.37 -4.33 31.35
C LEU A 279 4.86 -3.08 32.10
N SER A 280 6.17 -2.98 32.29
CA SER A 280 6.79 -1.90 33.05
C SER A 280 7.24 -0.75 32.15
N ILE A 281 7.38 0.45 32.72
CA ILE A 281 7.87 1.62 31.99
C ILE A 281 9.32 1.45 31.55
N HIS A 282 10.14 0.73 32.32
CA HIS A 282 11.54 0.46 31.97
C HIS A 282 11.65 -0.45 30.75
N GLU A 283 10.77 -1.46 30.64
CA GLU A 283 10.72 -2.31 29.45
C GLU A 283 10.35 -1.51 28.18
N VAL A 284 9.37 -0.61 28.29
CA VAL A 284 8.97 0.28 27.18
C VAL A 284 10.13 1.21 26.80
N GLU A 285 10.84 1.78 27.78
CA GLU A 285 12.00 2.66 27.53
C GLU A 285 13.14 1.90 26.83
N GLU A 286 13.49 0.70 27.30
CA GLU A 286 14.53 -0.13 26.68
C GLU A 286 14.20 -0.48 25.22
N GLY A 287 12.95 -0.89 24.96
CA GLY A 287 12.49 -1.20 23.61
C GLY A 287 12.44 0.02 22.71
N ALA A 288 11.95 1.16 23.21
CA ALA A 288 11.88 2.40 22.45
C ALA A 288 13.28 2.94 22.08
N ARG A 289 14.26 2.79 22.97
CA ARG A 289 15.64 3.20 22.74
C ARG A 289 16.25 2.48 21.52
N ILE A 290 16.01 1.18 21.35
CA ILE A 290 16.51 0.41 20.20
C ILE A 290 15.99 1.01 18.87
N VAL A 291 14.72 1.43 18.84
CA VAL A 291 14.15 2.04 17.64
C VAL A 291 14.70 3.46 17.44
N GLN A 292 14.88 4.24 18.51
CA GLN A 292 15.47 5.57 18.45
C GLN A 292 16.91 5.54 17.93
N GLU A 293 17.71 4.57 18.36
CA GLU A 293 19.10 4.38 17.89
C GLU A 293 19.16 3.97 16.41
N ALA A 294 18.12 3.30 15.90
CA ALA A 294 18.02 2.88 14.50
C ALA A 294 17.38 3.95 13.61
N ALA A 295 16.76 4.97 14.19
CA ALA A 295 16.01 6.02 13.49
C ALA A 295 16.91 7.20 13.11
N HIS A 296 16.41 8.07 12.19
CA HIS A 296 17.04 9.36 11.92
C HIS A 296 16.89 10.30 13.12
N GLU A 297 17.91 11.13 13.39
CA GLU A 297 17.91 12.08 14.52
C GLU A 297 16.70 13.05 14.52
N GLU A 298 16.19 13.41 13.33
CA GLU A 298 15.04 14.31 13.17
C GLU A 298 13.71 13.56 13.00
N ALA A 299 13.68 12.23 13.18
CA ALA A 299 12.45 11.46 13.02
C ALA A 299 11.44 11.81 14.11
N ASN A 300 10.19 12.06 13.72
CA ASN A 300 9.09 12.19 14.66
C ASN A 300 8.67 10.80 15.14
N ILE A 301 8.97 10.46 16.39
CA ILE A 301 8.69 9.16 16.98
C ILE A 301 7.48 9.30 17.91
N ILE A 302 6.42 8.56 17.59
CA ILE A 302 5.24 8.44 18.45
C ILE A 302 5.16 7.00 18.94
N PHE A 303 4.94 6.83 20.24
CA PHE A 303 4.76 5.51 20.85
C PHE A 303 3.46 5.42 21.63
N GLY A 304 2.90 4.24 21.68
CA GLY A 304 1.79 3.89 22.53
C GLY A 304 1.98 2.52 23.18
N ALA A 305 1.28 2.30 24.28
CA ALA A 305 1.34 1.06 25.04
C ALA A 305 -0.07 0.56 25.36
N VAL A 306 -0.40 -0.61 24.82
CA VAL A 306 -1.69 -1.27 24.98
C VAL A 306 -1.54 -2.47 25.92
N ILE A 307 -2.46 -2.63 26.84
CA ILE A 307 -2.49 -3.78 27.75
C ILE A 307 -3.46 -4.83 27.22
N ASP A 308 -2.91 -6.01 26.93
CA ASP A 308 -3.68 -7.21 26.56
C ASP A 308 -3.39 -8.31 27.58
N PRO A 309 -4.31 -8.57 28.53
CA PRO A 309 -4.12 -9.59 29.56
C PRO A 309 -3.92 -11.01 29.00
N SER A 310 -4.30 -11.26 27.76
CA SER A 310 -4.18 -12.59 27.14
C SER A 310 -2.74 -12.96 26.76
N LEU A 311 -1.83 -11.96 26.68
CA LEU A 311 -0.42 -12.17 26.32
C LEU A 311 0.45 -12.71 27.46
N GLY A 312 0.00 -12.57 28.71
CA GLY A 312 0.77 -13.03 29.89
C GLY A 312 2.16 -12.40 29.94
N ASP A 313 3.22 -13.23 29.85
CA ASP A 313 4.63 -12.82 29.88
C ASP A 313 5.20 -12.42 28.49
N GLU A 314 4.37 -12.37 27.48
CA GLU A 314 4.76 -12.01 26.12
C GLU A 314 4.59 -10.50 25.88
N VAL A 315 5.57 -9.88 25.22
CA VAL A 315 5.48 -8.52 24.70
C VAL A 315 5.58 -8.56 23.20
N ARG A 316 4.64 -7.91 22.55
CA ARG A 316 4.63 -7.70 21.10
C ARG A 316 4.94 -6.25 20.81
N MET A 317 5.83 -6.03 19.84
CA MET A 317 6.16 -4.70 19.36
C MET A 317 5.91 -4.61 17.87
N THR A 318 5.22 -3.56 17.46
CA THR A 318 5.03 -3.20 16.03
C THR A 318 5.64 -1.84 15.80
N VAL A 319 6.52 -1.75 14.79
CA VAL A 319 7.15 -0.50 14.35
C VAL A 319 6.69 -0.22 12.93
N ILE A 320 6.17 0.99 12.69
CA ILE A 320 5.77 1.45 11.36
C ILE A 320 6.59 2.70 11.05
N ALA A 321 7.44 2.60 10.04
CA ALA A 321 8.29 3.68 9.59
C ALA A 321 7.72 4.30 8.31
N THR A 322 7.60 5.64 8.27
CA THR A 322 6.95 6.39 7.20
C THR A 322 7.81 7.54 6.69
N GLY A 323 7.47 8.09 5.54
CA GLY A 323 8.09 9.32 5.04
C GLY A 323 9.52 9.10 4.52
N PHE A 324 9.82 7.92 3.98
CA PHE A 324 11.11 7.67 3.34
C PHE A 324 11.31 8.62 2.17
N SER A 325 12.39 9.41 2.21
CA SER A 325 12.79 10.22 1.06
C SER A 325 13.14 9.29 -0.10
N GLU A 326 12.49 9.47 -1.25
CA GLU A 326 12.93 8.78 -2.45
C GLU A 326 14.40 9.11 -2.68
N LYS A 327 15.28 8.14 -2.56
CA LYS A 327 16.55 8.20 -3.28
C LYS A 327 16.13 8.23 -4.76
N LYS A 328 16.01 9.45 -5.33
CA LYS A 328 16.09 9.57 -6.79
C LYS A 328 17.39 8.86 -7.14
N THR A 329 17.26 7.67 -7.67
CA THR A 329 18.33 7.05 -8.43
C THR A 329 18.59 8.05 -9.55
N GLN A 330 19.49 8.99 -9.32
CA GLN A 330 20.12 9.71 -10.39
C GLN A 330 20.82 8.59 -11.15
N THR A 331 20.13 8.03 -12.11
CA THR A 331 20.77 7.49 -13.28
C THR A 331 21.50 8.71 -13.83
N GLU A 332 22.72 8.96 -13.32
CA GLU A 332 23.67 9.74 -14.07
C GLU A 332 23.65 9.10 -15.44
N PRO A 333 23.34 9.88 -16.49
CA PRO A 333 23.55 9.38 -17.82
C PRO A 333 25.07 9.12 -17.90
N SER A 334 25.48 7.89 -17.66
CA SER A 334 26.81 7.39 -17.98
C SER A 334 26.94 7.34 -19.51
N GLY A 335 26.60 8.43 -20.14
CA GLY A 335 27.01 8.79 -21.46
C GLY A 335 28.36 9.41 -21.36
N LYS A 336 29.44 8.60 -21.42
CA LYS A 336 30.69 9.11 -21.93
C LYS A 336 30.34 9.76 -23.26
N VAL A 337 30.33 11.11 -23.27
CA VAL A 337 30.35 11.87 -24.51
C VAL A 337 31.65 11.46 -25.17
N VAL A 338 31.60 10.52 -26.09
CA VAL A 338 32.72 10.24 -26.99
C VAL A 338 32.66 11.42 -27.95
N ASP A 339 33.60 12.40 -27.74
CA ASP A 339 33.89 13.43 -28.74
C ASP A 339 34.32 12.69 -30.01
N LEU A 340 33.38 12.56 -30.94
CA LEU A 340 33.70 12.15 -32.30
C LEU A 340 34.57 13.25 -32.89
N PRO A 341 35.81 12.94 -33.37
CA PRO A 341 36.67 13.92 -34.04
C PRO A 341 35.89 14.53 -35.19
N ARG A 342 35.70 15.84 -35.13
CA ARG A 342 35.06 16.66 -36.16
C ARG A 342 35.87 16.49 -37.45
N ALA A 343 35.44 15.55 -38.33
CA ALA A 343 36.01 15.39 -39.64
C ALA A 343 35.91 16.72 -40.38
N ALA A 344 37.05 17.26 -40.74
CA ALA A 344 37.17 18.49 -41.54
C ALA A 344 36.31 18.35 -42.81
N ARG A 345 35.36 19.27 -42.99
CA ARG A 345 34.60 19.38 -44.21
C ARG A 345 35.55 19.65 -45.37
N GLN A 346 35.92 18.60 -46.10
CA GLN A 346 36.47 18.75 -47.44
C GLN A 346 35.31 19.10 -48.38
N ALA A 347 35.51 20.16 -49.17
CA ALA A 347 34.57 20.58 -50.21
C ALA A 347 34.30 19.45 -51.21
N PRO A 348 33.07 19.31 -51.71
CA PRO A 348 32.71 18.20 -52.58
C PRO A 348 33.41 18.39 -53.95
N ALA A 349 34.31 17.45 -54.29
CA ALA A 349 34.77 17.27 -55.65
C ALA A 349 33.61 16.79 -56.52
N ALA A 350 33.53 17.35 -57.73
CA ALA A 350 32.46 17.03 -58.69
C ALA A 350 32.37 15.53 -58.97
N ALA A 351 31.15 14.98 -58.82
CA ALA A 351 30.88 13.57 -59.04
C ALA A 351 30.92 13.22 -60.53
N PRO A 352 31.49 12.07 -60.91
CA PRO A 352 31.36 11.57 -62.27
C PRO A 352 29.90 11.09 -62.51
N ALA A 353 29.35 11.49 -63.66
CA ALA A 353 28.08 11.03 -64.13
C ALA A 353 28.07 9.49 -64.34
N GLY A 354 27.23 8.78 -63.61
CA GLY A 354 27.02 7.37 -63.88
C GLY A 354 26.82 6.44 -62.67
N SER A 355 26.18 6.86 -61.58
CA SER A 355 25.78 5.92 -60.51
C SER A 355 24.27 5.67 -60.55
N THR A 356 23.90 4.44 -60.91
CA THR A 356 22.50 3.93 -60.84
C THR A 356 22.04 3.87 -59.40
N ALA A 357 20.97 4.60 -59.09
CA ALA A 357 20.33 4.59 -57.80
C ALA A 357 19.95 3.16 -57.32
N PRO A 358 20.03 2.81 -56.02
CA PRO A 358 19.66 1.50 -55.53
C PRO A 358 18.23 1.14 -55.85
N ALA A 359 17.97 -0.18 -56.10
CA ALA A 359 16.71 -0.70 -56.62
C ALA A 359 15.45 -0.35 -55.77
N TRP A 360 15.63 -0.05 -54.46
CA TRP A 360 14.53 0.34 -53.57
C TRP A 360 14.04 1.76 -53.84
N ARG A 361 14.89 2.69 -54.34
CA ARG A 361 14.52 4.08 -54.66
C ARG A 361 13.62 4.15 -55.90
N ARG A 362 13.85 3.25 -56.86
CA ARG A 362 13.03 3.16 -58.09
C ARG A 362 11.60 2.68 -57.82
N LYS A 363 11.35 1.96 -56.73
CA LYS A 363 10.01 1.45 -56.41
C LYS A 363 9.06 2.53 -55.82
N TYR A 364 9.62 3.62 -55.34
CA TYR A 364 8.86 4.74 -54.75
C TYR A 364 8.71 5.97 -55.65
N GLU A 365 9.59 6.14 -56.66
CA GLU A 365 9.48 7.24 -57.64
C GLU A 365 8.44 6.99 -58.75
N SER A 366 7.93 5.76 -58.89
CA SER A 366 6.92 5.43 -59.93
C SER A 366 5.46 5.51 -59.44
N ARG A 367 5.21 6.03 -58.24
CA ARG A 367 3.87 6.29 -57.69
C ARG A 367 3.60 7.80 -57.53
N GLY A 368 3.91 8.56 -58.52
CA GLY A 368 3.40 9.91 -58.67
C GLY A 368 2.11 9.84 -59.51
N ASP A 369 1.09 10.57 -59.05
CA ASP A 369 -0.26 10.68 -59.58
C ASP A 369 -1.24 9.56 -59.23
N LEU A 370 -1.89 9.77 -58.09
CA LEU A 370 -3.31 9.46 -57.90
C LEU A 370 -3.80 10.26 -56.69
N ASP A 371 -4.57 11.30 -56.94
CA ASP A 371 -5.46 11.95 -55.97
C ASP A 371 -6.46 10.91 -55.43
N ASP A 372 -6.22 10.38 -54.22
CA ASP A 372 -7.21 9.62 -53.47
C ASP A 372 -7.26 10.15 -52.02
N PRO A 373 -8.37 10.80 -51.62
CA PRO A 373 -8.50 11.42 -50.31
C PRO A 373 -8.79 10.43 -49.14
N LEU A 374 -8.63 9.11 -49.33
CA LEU A 374 -8.96 8.07 -48.36
C LEU A 374 -7.86 7.01 -48.16
N ALA A 375 -6.59 7.39 -48.17
CA ALA A 375 -5.52 6.46 -47.74
C ALA A 375 -5.36 6.51 -46.22
N GLU A 376 -6.20 5.79 -45.50
CA GLU A 376 -5.93 5.32 -44.16
C GLU A 376 -4.73 4.37 -44.19
N ASN A 377 -3.58 4.79 -43.70
CA ASN A 377 -2.56 3.99 -42.95
C ASN A 377 -1.16 4.58 -43.12
N ASP A 378 -0.91 5.66 -42.37
CA ASP A 378 0.42 6.28 -42.19
C ASP A 378 1.35 5.46 -41.30
N TYR A 379 0.95 4.24 -40.90
CA TYR A 379 1.71 3.41 -39.92
C TYR A 379 2.79 2.54 -40.56
N ASP A 380 2.79 2.38 -41.89
CA ASP A 380 3.77 1.54 -42.59
C ASP A 380 5.06 2.26 -42.98
N VAL A 381 5.15 3.58 -42.72
CA VAL A 381 6.36 4.37 -43.03
C VAL A 381 7.19 4.49 -41.74
N PRO A 382 8.46 4.04 -41.72
CA PRO A 382 9.33 4.24 -40.60
C PRO A 382 9.44 5.70 -40.18
N THR A 383 9.41 5.96 -38.88
CA THR A 383 9.34 7.29 -38.25
C THR A 383 10.41 8.28 -38.71
N PHE A 384 11.56 7.82 -39.16
CA PHE A 384 12.65 8.66 -39.66
C PHE A 384 12.43 9.16 -41.10
N LEU A 385 11.42 8.68 -41.81
CA LEU A 385 11.06 9.09 -43.17
C LEU A 385 9.83 10.01 -43.21
N ARG A 386 9.18 10.24 -42.06
CA ARG A 386 8.06 11.20 -42.00
C ARG A 386 8.63 12.61 -42.01
N ARG A 387 8.24 13.42 -42.99
CA ARG A 387 8.53 14.85 -42.95
C ARG A 387 7.76 15.47 -41.81
N SER A 388 8.42 16.18 -40.91
CA SER A 388 7.77 17.09 -40.00
C SER A 388 7.09 18.17 -40.85
N ALA A 389 5.76 18.25 -40.77
CA ALA A 389 5.04 19.42 -41.22
C ALA A 389 5.34 20.54 -40.23
N ASP A 390 6.01 21.60 -40.70
CA ASP A 390 6.07 22.89 -40.01
C ASP A 390 4.70 23.57 -40.05
#